data_23fdcb97f257821ca83ae72f8a85b64d
#
_entry.id   23fdcb97f257821ca83ae72f8a85b64d
#
_cell.length_a   1.000
_cell.length_b   1.000
_cell.length_c   1.000
_cell.angle_alpha   90.00
_cell.angle_beta   90.00
_cell.angle_gamma   90.00
#
_symmetry.space_group_name_H-M   'P 1'
#
loop_
_entity.id
_entity.type
_entity.pdbx_description
1 polymer ?
#
loop_
_entity_poly.entity_id
_entity_poly.type
_entity_poly.pdbx_seq_one_letter_code
_entity_poly.pdbx_strand_id
1 'polypeptide(L)'
;LGIGAKKTIEIEKLPSELHNKRNKLEEIIQSHIGETGTFENAREKALEEFTFTLFNRIAAIKVMEAHQLFPPIITKESIHGDRSFGHKAWLEENPSQRNEELEGLREYIKYAFNNLANDIALYSGSYPYALLPHPIELDEIINAFNNIQNDTQIEDEIWKNDDILGWLYESYNNAKKQAFKDSKDKTEYDKVSLQSQVYTPKW
;
A
#
# COMPACT_ATOMS: atom_id res chain seq x y z
N LEU A 1 -8.12 0.04 -14.29
CA LEU A 1 -9.09 1.15 -14.43
C LEU A 1 -8.86 2.02 -15.68
N GLY A 2 -7.86 1.71 -16.50
CA GLY A 2 -7.65 2.30 -17.82
C GLY A 2 -7.16 3.76 -17.84
N ILE A 3 -6.59 4.30 -16.77
CA ILE A 3 -5.97 5.62 -16.73
C ILE A 3 -4.45 5.46 -16.94
N GLY A 4 -4.01 5.56 -18.18
CA GLY A 4 -2.59 5.56 -18.53
C GLY A 4 -1.97 6.96 -18.50
N ALA A 5 -0.63 7.04 -18.51
CA ALA A 5 0.09 8.32 -18.56
C ALA A 5 -0.20 9.10 -19.85
N LYS A 6 -0.28 8.39 -20.98
CA LYS A 6 -0.45 9.00 -22.32
C LYS A 6 -1.84 8.76 -22.93
N LYS A 7 -2.58 7.75 -22.46
CA LYS A 7 -3.86 7.37 -23.03
C LYS A 7 -4.79 6.86 -21.95
N THR A 8 -5.96 7.44 -21.88
CA THR A 8 -7.04 7.05 -21.01
C THR A 8 -8.09 6.27 -21.82
N ILE A 9 -8.51 5.12 -21.31
CA ILE A 9 -9.60 4.34 -21.92
C ILE A 9 -10.93 5.01 -21.57
N GLU A 10 -11.83 5.14 -22.52
CA GLU A 10 -13.20 5.63 -22.30
C GLU A 10 -13.93 4.73 -21.30
N ILE A 11 -14.69 5.32 -20.39
CA ILE A 11 -15.32 4.60 -19.27
C ILE A 11 -16.32 3.53 -19.78
N GLU A 12 -16.96 3.80 -20.91
CA GLU A 12 -17.93 2.90 -21.55
C GLU A 12 -17.29 1.59 -22.06
N LYS A 13 -15.95 1.59 -22.23
CA LYS A 13 -15.19 0.39 -22.63
C LYS A 13 -14.77 -0.46 -21.44
N LEU A 14 -15.03 0.00 -20.22
CA LEU A 14 -14.78 -0.76 -19.01
C LEU A 14 -16.02 -1.52 -18.57
N PRO A 15 -15.86 -2.68 -17.88
CA PRO A 15 -16.97 -3.34 -17.22
C PRO A 15 -17.71 -2.38 -16.26
N SER A 16 -19.04 -2.45 -16.25
CA SER A 16 -19.90 -1.51 -15.49
C SER A 16 -19.60 -1.48 -13.99
N GLU A 17 -19.18 -2.61 -13.42
CA GLU A 17 -18.77 -2.73 -12.01
C GLU A 17 -17.52 -1.92 -11.68
N LEU A 18 -16.73 -1.50 -12.67
CA LEU A 18 -15.54 -0.67 -12.49
C LEU A 18 -15.82 0.83 -12.62
N HIS A 19 -16.99 1.23 -13.12
CA HIS A 19 -17.32 2.63 -13.39
C HIS A 19 -17.21 3.51 -12.13
N ASN A 20 -17.79 3.07 -11.01
CA ASN A 20 -17.71 3.82 -9.75
C ASN A 20 -16.26 3.99 -9.24
N LYS A 21 -15.44 2.94 -9.37
CA LYS A 21 -14.02 3.01 -8.97
C LYS A 21 -13.24 3.93 -9.90
N ARG A 22 -13.58 3.90 -11.19
CA ARG A 22 -12.96 4.77 -12.19
C ARG A 22 -13.29 6.23 -11.91
N ASN A 23 -14.54 6.59 -11.68
CA ASN A 23 -14.96 7.95 -11.36
C ASN A 23 -14.26 8.49 -10.12
N LYS A 24 -14.23 7.70 -9.03
CA LYS A 24 -13.49 8.09 -7.81
C LYS A 24 -12.01 8.34 -8.06
N LEU A 25 -11.37 7.50 -8.89
CA LEU A 25 -9.96 7.70 -9.23
C LEU A 25 -9.75 8.98 -10.05
N GLU A 26 -10.65 9.27 -11.00
CA GLU A 26 -10.61 10.52 -11.75
C GLU A 26 -10.82 11.75 -10.87
N GLU A 27 -11.76 11.71 -9.93
CA GLU A 27 -11.99 12.77 -8.94
C GLU A 27 -10.72 13.04 -8.11
N ILE A 28 -10.03 11.98 -7.66
CA ILE A 28 -8.77 12.11 -6.91
C ILE A 28 -7.69 12.75 -7.79
N ILE A 29 -7.49 12.27 -9.02
CA ILE A 29 -6.52 12.86 -9.94
C ILE A 29 -6.87 14.33 -10.21
N GLN A 30 -8.14 14.62 -10.46
CA GLN A 30 -8.62 15.98 -10.75
C GLN A 30 -8.35 16.94 -9.57
N SER A 31 -8.48 16.45 -8.32
CA SER A 31 -8.19 17.27 -7.13
C SER A 31 -6.73 17.72 -7.04
N HIS A 32 -5.81 16.98 -7.64
CA HIS A 32 -4.39 17.33 -7.66
C HIS A 32 -3.98 18.26 -8.82
N ILE A 33 -4.82 18.50 -9.83
CA ILE A 33 -4.46 19.32 -10.98
C ILE A 33 -4.14 20.76 -10.58
N GLY A 34 -4.87 21.32 -9.62
CA GLY A 34 -4.65 22.69 -9.13
C GLY A 34 -3.24 22.90 -8.55
N GLU A 35 -2.68 21.86 -7.91
CA GLU A 35 -1.35 21.87 -7.32
C GLU A 35 -0.25 21.55 -8.36
N THR A 36 -0.52 20.59 -9.23
CA THR A 36 0.51 19.98 -10.11
C THR A 36 0.51 20.57 -11.53
N GLY A 37 -0.51 21.32 -11.90
CA GLY A 37 -0.65 22.05 -13.16
C GLY A 37 -1.05 21.19 -14.36
N THR A 38 -0.78 19.88 -14.37
CA THR A 38 -1.09 18.99 -15.50
C THR A 38 -1.74 17.68 -15.04
N PHE A 39 -2.53 17.06 -15.93
CA PHE A 39 -3.12 15.75 -15.65
C PHE A 39 -2.07 14.66 -15.40
N GLU A 40 -0.96 14.68 -16.15
CA GLU A 40 0.11 13.69 -16.00
C GLU A 40 0.74 13.78 -14.60
N ASN A 41 1.11 14.98 -14.17
CA ASN A 41 1.68 15.20 -12.83
C ASN A 41 0.66 14.90 -11.72
N ALA A 42 -0.60 15.26 -11.90
CA ALA A 42 -1.69 14.95 -10.96
C ALA A 42 -1.90 13.43 -10.81
N ARG A 43 -1.81 12.70 -11.92
CA ARG A 43 -1.88 11.24 -11.92
C ARG A 43 -0.69 10.63 -11.17
N GLU A 44 0.52 11.10 -11.41
CA GLU A 44 1.71 10.62 -10.69
C GLU A 44 1.60 10.93 -9.20
N LYS A 45 1.14 12.11 -8.83
CA LYS A 45 0.89 12.48 -7.42
C LYS A 45 -0.14 11.54 -6.78
N ALA A 46 -1.26 11.28 -7.44
CA ALA A 46 -2.26 10.34 -6.95
C ALA A 46 -1.69 8.92 -6.79
N LEU A 47 -0.87 8.46 -7.75
CA LEU A 47 -0.23 7.16 -7.68
C LEU A 47 0.74 7.05 -6.50
N GLU A 48 1.50 8.11 -6.21
CA GLU A 48 2.35 8.17 -5.02
C GLU A 48 1.54 8.04 -3.73
N GLU A 49 0.41 8.74 -3.61
CA GLU A 49 -0.45 8.68 -2.43
C GLU A 49 -1.07 7.28 -2.23
N PHE A 50 -1.49 6.61 -3.32
CA PHE A 50 -1.95 5.21 -3.26
C PHE A 50 -0.83 4.28 -2.80
N THR A 51 0.37 4.44 -3.36
CA THR A 51 1.54 3.62 -3.03
C THR A 51 1.92 3.80 -1.56
N PHE A 52 2.01 5.05 -1.11
CA PHE A 52 2.36 5.37 0.27
C PHE A 52 1.31 4.86 1.26
N THR A 53 0.02 4.98 0.94
CA THR A 53 -1.07 4.47 1.78
C THR A 53 -0.99 2.95 1.92
N LEU A 54 -0.80 2.24 0.81
CA LEU A 54 -0.68 0.78 0.85
C LEU A 54 0.57 0.34 1.60
N PHE A 55 1.71 0.97 1.34
CA PHE A 55 2.96 0.70 2.06
C PHE A 55 2.78 0.83 3.57
N ASN A 56 2.20 1.94 4.04
CA ASN A 56 1.95 2.15 5.47
C ASN A 56 1.00 1.10 6.06
N ARG A 57 -0.05 0.72 5.34
CA ARG A 57 -0.98 -0.33 5.77
C ARG A 57 -0.27 -1.67 5.97
N ILE A 58 0.53 -2.09 5.01
CA ILE A 58 1.25 -3.37 5.06
C ILE A 58 2.34 -3.33 6.14
N ALA A 59 3.12 -2.25 6.22
CA ALA A 59 4.16 -2.08 7.24
C ALA A 59 3.58 -2.12 8.66
N ALA A 60 2.47 -1.41 8.89
CA ALA A 60 1.81 -1.43 10.19
C ALA A 60 1.29 -2.82 10.56
N ILE A 61 0.74 -3.60 9.61
CA ILE A 61 0.34 -4.99 9.85
C ILE A 61 1.56 -5.83 10.28
N LYS A 62 2.70 -5.72 9.58
CA LYS A 62 3.91 -6.47 9.95
C LYS A 62 4.36 -6.16 11.38
N VAL A 63 4.35 -4.89 11.77
CA VAL A 63 4.67 -4.50 13.15
C VAL A 63 3.67 -5.09 14.14
N MET A 64 2.38 -4.97 13.88
CA MET A 64 1.33 -5.50 14.75
C MET A 64 1.39 -7.03 14.87
N GLU A 65 1.69 -7.74 13.79
CA GLU A 65 1.92 -9.19 13.79
C GLU A 65 3.14 -9.57 14.64
N ALA A 66 4.26 -8.85 14.50
CA ALA A 66 5.47 -9.08 15.28
C ALA A 66 5.23 -8.89 16.79
N HIS A 67 4.37 -7.94 17.16
CA HIS A 67 3.93 -7.73 18.54
C HIS A 67 2.79 -8.66 18.96
N GLN A 68 2.38 -9.61 18.12
CA GLN A 68 1.34 -10.61 18.40
C GLN A 68 -0.03 -10.01 18.80
N LEU A 69 -0.37 -8.85 18.22
CA LEU A 69 -1.64 -8.18 18.51
C LEU A 69 -2.84 -8.92 17.89
N PHE A 70 -2.58 -9.72 16.84
CA PHE A 70 -3.54 -10.60 16.20
C PHE A 70 -2.83 -11.74 15.43
N PRO A 71 -3.54 -12.78 14.99
CA PRO A 71 -2.96 -13.83 14.17
C PRO A 71 -2.45 -13.28 12.82
N PRO A 72 -1.37 -13.86 12.25
CA PRO A 72 -0.77 -13.37 11.02
C PRO A 72 -1.75 -13.16 9.86
N ILE A 73 -1.85 -11.93 9.37
CA ILE A 73 -2.65 -11.53 8.20
C ILE A 73 -1.83 -11.67 6.91
N ILE A 74 -0.56 -11.25 6.93
CA ILE A 74 0.30 -11.22 5.74
C ILE A 74 1.59 -12.02 5.90
N THR A 75 2.00 -12.38 7.11
CA THR A 75 3.18 -13.24 7.31
C THR A 75 2.85 -14.65 6.83
N LYS A 76 3.56 -15.07 5.76
CA LYS A 76 3.41 -16.38 5.15
C LYS A 76 4.28 -17.43 5.85
N GLU A 77 3.75 -18.62 6.00
CA GLU A 77 4.45 -19.75 6.61
C GLU A 77 4.26 -21.02 5.77
N SER A 78 5.33 -21.79 5.59
CA SER A 78 5.29 -23.04 4.82
C SER A 78 4.34 -24.08 5.41
N ILE A 79 4.16 -24.09 6.74
CA ILE A 79 3.18 -24.93 7.44
C ILE A 79 1.73 -24.64 7.02
N HIS A 80 1.47 -23.46 6.47
CA HIS A 80 0.18 -23.05 5.94
C HIS A 80 0.12 -23.11 4.40
N GLY A 81 1.10 -23.77 3.76
CA GLY A 81 1.22 -23.87 2.30
C GLY A 81 1.52 -22.51 1.67
N ASP A 82 2.49 -21.80 2.22
CA ASP A 82 2.94 -20.46 1.81
C ASP A 82 1.83 -19.40 1.84
N ARG A 83 0.87 -19.57 2.75
CA ARG A 83 -0.16 -18.60 3.09
C ARG A 83 0.08 -18.07 4.50
N SER A 84 -0.54 -16.94 4.81
CA SER A 84 -0.67 -16.53 6.21
C SER A 84 -1.71 -17.40 6.93
N PHE A 85 -1.62 -17.47 8.25
CA PHE A 85 -2.60 -18.14 9.08
C PHE A 85 -4.02 -17.62 8.81
N GLY A 86 -4.18 -16.29 8.74
CA GLY A 86 -5.48 -15.66 8.51
C GLY A 86 -6.04 -15.97 7.12
N HIS A 87 -5.21 -15.99 6.07
CA HIS A 87 -5.67 -16.34 4.72
C HIS A 87 -6.14 -17.80 4.66
N LYS A 88 -5.38 -18.71 5.27
CA LYS A 88 -5.78 -20.12 5.36
C LYS A 88 -7.12 -20.28 6.07
N ALA A 89 -7.30 -19.66 7.24
CA ALA A 89 -8.54 -19.73 8.01
C ALA A 89 -9.73 -19.15 7.22
N TRP A 90 -9.53 -17.99 6.56
CA TRP A 90 -10.55 -17.38 5.73
C TRP A 90 -10.98 -18.26 4.56
N LEU A 91 -10.06 -19.01 3.94
CA LEU A 91 -10.37 -19.96 2.86
C LEU A 91 -11.18 -21.18 3.34
N GLU A 92 -11.12 -21.53 4.61
CA GLU A 92 -11.98 -22.59 5.19
C GLU A 92 -13.44 -22.12 5.24
N GLU A 93 -13.65 -20.83 5.49
CA GLU A 93 -14.98 -20.21 5.51
C GLU A 93 -15.47 -19.81 4.09
N ASN A 94 -14.54 -19.60 3.17
CA ASN A 94 -14.80 -19.16 1.79
C ASN A 94 -14.20 -20.10 0.74
N PRO A 95 -14.62 -21.38 0.70
CA PRO A 95 -13.96 -22.41 -0.11
C PRO A 95 -13.99 -22.16 -1.63
N SER A 96 -14.97 -21.40 -2.12
CA SER A 96 -15.04 -21.01 -3.54
C SER A 96 -13.88 -20.14 -3.99
N GLN A 97 -13.30 -19.36 -3.08
CA GLN A 97 -12.17 -18.47 -3.36
C GLN A 97 -10.88 -19.21 -3.69
N ARG A 98 -10.77 -20.50 -3.38
CA ARG A 98 -9.63 -21.35 -3.77
C ARG A 98 -9.45 -21.46 -5.29
N ASN A 99 -10.50 -21.23 -6.07
CA ASN A 99 -10.45 -21.27 -7.51
C ASN A 99 -10.16 -19.88 -8.15
N GLU A 100 -10.13 -18.83 -7.34
CA GLU A 100 -9.83 -17.49 -7.80
C GLU A 100 -8.31 -17.27 -7.87
N GLU A 101 -7.90 -16.20 -8.55
CA GLU A 101 -6.48 -15.83 -8.68
C GLU A 101 -5.83 -15.65 -7.31
N LEU A 102 -4.69 -16.33 -7.11
CA LEU A 102 -3.99 -16.38 -5.83
C LEU A 102 -4.92 -16.74 -4.66
N GLU A 103 -5.87 -17.64 -4.93
CA GLU A 103 -6.85 -18.11 -3.94
C GLU A 103 -7.59 -16.96 -3.24
N GLY A 104 -7.99 -15.96 -4.03
CA GLY A 104 -8.75 -14.83 -3.52
C GLY A 104 -7.95 -13.90 -2.58
N LEU A 105 -6.60 -13.89 -2.66
CA LEU A 105 -5.75 -13.08 -1.78
C LEU A 105 -6.22 -11.63 -1.64
N ARG A 106 -6.60 -11.01 -2.75
CA ARG A 106 -7.06 -9.62 -2.74
C ARG A 106 -8.36 -9.43 -1.96
N GLU A 107 -9.29 -10.36 -2.08
CA GLU A 107 -10.57 -10.33 -1.36
C GLU A 107 -10.34 -10.63 0.14
N TYR A 108 -9.42 -11.55 0.45
CA TYR A 108 -8.98 -11.79 1.81
C TYR A 108 -8.36 -10.53 2.44
N ILE A 109 -7.45 -9.83 1.76
CA ILE A 109 -6.84 -8.59 2.27
C ILE A 109 -7.89 -7.49 2.48
N LYS A 110 -8.89 -7.37 1.60
CA LYS A 110 -10.03 -6.46 1.84
C LYS A 110 -10.82 -6.83 3.09
N TYR A 111 -11.09 -8.13 3.28
CA TYR A 111 -11.76 -8.63 4.48
C TYR A 111 -10.96 -8.27 5.75
N ALA A 112 -9.66 -8.53 5.75
CA ALA A 112 -8.77 -8.21 6.87
C ALA A 112 -8.72 -6.69 7.14
N PHE A 113 -8.61 -5.86 6.12
CA PHE A 113 -8.63 -4.40 6.26
C PHE A 113 -9.98 -3.91 6.82
N ASN A 114 -11.10 -4.47 6.37
CA ASN A 114 -12.41 -4.09 6.90
C ASN A 114 -12.54 -4.43 8.40
N ASN A 115 -11.96 -5.54 8.85
CA ASN A 115 -11.94 -5.89 10.26
C ASN A 115 -11.08 -4.91 11.07
N LEU A 116 -9.89 -4.57 10.58
CA LEU A 116 -9.00 -3.59 11.22
C LEU A 116 -9.59 -2.16 11.20
N ALA A 117 -10.43 -1.84 10.24
CA ALA A 117 -11.06 -0.52 10.12
C ALA A 117 -11.98 -0.16 11.29
N ASN A 118 -12.45 -1.14 12.06
CA ASN A 118 -13.24 -0.89 13.26
C ASN A 118 -12.44 -0.12 14.33
N ASP A 119 -11.14 -0.36 14.39
CA ASP A 119 -10.26 0.23 15.40
C ASP A 119 -9.29 1.25 14.79
N ILE A 120 -8.93 1.10 13.52
CA ILE A 120 -7.89 1.89 12.85
C ILE A 120 -8.42 2.45 11.53
N ALA A 121 -8.77 3.74 11.52
CA ALA A 121 -9.38 4.42 10.37
C ALA A 121 -8.56 4.33 9.06
N LEU A 122 -7.22 4.17 9.15
CA LEU A 122 -6.35 3.98 8.00
C LEU A 122 -6.77 2.80 7.12
N TYR A 123 -7.37 1.73 7.69
CA TYR A 123 -7.80 0.55 6.95
C TYR A 123 -9.19 0.67 6.34
N SER A 124 -9.93 1.74 6.63
CA SER A 124 -11.26 1.95 6.07
C SER A 124 -11.26 1.96 4.53
N GLY A 125 -12.24 1.29 3.94
CA GLY A 125 -12.49 1.35 2.50
C GLY A 125 -12.98 2.73 2.01
N SER A 126 -13.41 3.60 2.92
CA SER A 126 -13.76 5.00 2.64
C SER A 126 -12.56 5.95 2.67
N TYR A 127 -11.39 5.47 3.10
CA TYR A 127 -10.16 6.26 3.04
C TYR A 127 -9.84 6.64 1.58
N PRO A 128 -9.44 7.89 1.28
CA PRO A 128 -9.32 8.38 -0.10
C PRO A 128 -8.46 7.50 -1.00
N TYR A 129 -7.34 7.00 -0.49
CA TYR A 129 -6.37 6.20 -1.25
C TYR A 129 -6.45 4.70 -0.93
N ALA A 130 -7.67 4.16 -0.78
CA ALA A 130 -7.91 2.79 -0.32
C ALA A 130 -7.86 1.70 -1.42
N LEU A 131 -7.59 2.08 -2.68
CA LEU A 131 -7.52 1.09 -3.76
C LEU A 131 -6.39 0.09 -3.55
N LEU A 132 -6.73 -1.20 -3.73
CA LEU A 132 -5.74 -2.27 -3.79
C LEU A 132 -5.33 -2.52 -5.25
N PRO A 133 -4.05 -2.89 -5.49
CA PRO A 133 -3.58 -3.28 -6.81
C PRO A 133 -4.19 -4.61 -7.26
N HIS A 134 -3.80 -5.09 -8.43
CA HIS A 134 -4.14 -6.42 -8.89
C HIS A 134 -3.55 -7.49 -7.96
N PRO A 135 -4.15 -8.69 -7.84
CA PRO A 135 -3.68 -9.73 -6.92
C PRO A 135 -2.19 -10.06 -7.03
N ILE A 136 -1.64 -10.11 -8.24
CA ILE A 136 -0.22 -10.44 -8.47
C ILE A 136 0.70 -9.38 -7.85
N GLU A 137 0.47 -8.10 -8.13
CA GLU A 137 1.28 -7.00 -7.57
C GLU A 137 1.11 -6.90 -6.05
N LEU A 138 -0.10 -7.21 -5.55
CA LEU A 138 -0.33 -7.26 -4.10
C LEU A 138 0.47 -8.38 -3.44
N ASP A 139 0.52 -9.55 -4.06
CA ASP A 139 1.32 -10.69 -3.59
C ASP A 139 2.81 -10.38 -3.62
N GLU A 140 3.31 -9.75 -4.68
CA GLU A 140 4.71 -9.31 -4.78
C GLU A 140 5.09 -8.35 -3.65
N ILE A 141 4.21 -7.38 -3.33
CA ILE A 141 4.43 -6.45 -2.21
C ILE A 141 4.47 -7.23 -0.88
N ILE A 142 3.51 -8.09 -0.62
CA ILE A 142 3.46 -8.91 0.60
C ILE A 142 4.71 -9.79 0.70
N ASN A 143 5.14 -10.40 -0.40
CA ASN A 143 6.35 -11.22 -0.44
C ASN A 143 7.61 -10.39 -0.16
N ALA A 144 7.70 -9.16 -0.64
CA ALA A 144 8.83 -8.27 -0.32
C ALA A 144 8.94 -8.03 1.20
N PHE A 145 7.82 -7.78 1.89
CA PHE A 145 7.80 -7.65 3.35
C PHE A 145 8.15 -8.96 4.08
N ASN A 146 7.72 -10.11 3.56
CA ASN A 146 8.09 -11.42 4.13
C ASN A 146 9.57 -11.73 3.91
N ASN A 147 10.14 -11.36 2.78
CA ASN A 147 11.57 -11.58 2.48
C ASN A 147 12.49 -10.79 3.40
N ILE A 148 12.10 -9.60 3.87
CA ILE A 148 12.86 -8.85 4.87
C ILE A 148 13.05 -9.68 6.14
N GLN A 149 12.02 -10.39 6.59
CA GLN A 149 12.09 -11.26 7.78
C GLN A 149 13.01 -12.47 7.57
N ASN A 150 13.16 -12.94 6.34
CA ASN A 150 13.97 -14.10 5.99
C ASN A 150 15.41 -13.72 5.60
N ASP A 151 15.75 -12.43 5.58
CA ASP A 151 17.11 -11.96 5.27
C ASP A 151 18.02 -12.18 6.49
N THR A 152 19.03 -13.01 6.33
CA THR A 152 19.98 -13.34 7.40
C THR A 152 20.90 -12.18 7.81
N GLN A 153 20.90 -11.08 7.06
CA GLN A 153 21.63 -9.83 7.38
C GLN A 153 20.80 -8.88 8.24
N ILE A 154 19.52 -9.16 8.41
CA ILE A 154 18.57 -8.36 9.20
C ILE A 154 18.26 -9.12 10.49
N GLU A 155 18.26 -8.42 11.62
CA GLU A 155 17.91 -9.03 12.90
C GLU A 155 16.50 -9.61 12.88
N ASP A 156 16.31 -10.82 13.41
CA ASP A 156 15.02 -11.53 13.45
C ASP A 156 13.89 -10.71 14.07
N GLU A 157 14.24 -9.77 14.95
CA GLU A 157 13.28 -8.92 15.68
C GLU A 157 13.12 -7.50 15.12
N ILE A 158 13.59 -7.24 13.89
CA ILE A 158 13.52 -5.90 13.28
C ILE A 158 12.12 -5.29 13.35
N TRP A 159 11.08 -6.09 13.13
CA TRP A 159 9.69 -5.65 13.16
C TRP A 159 9.16 -5.34 14.57
N LYS A 160 9.88 -5.72 15.62
CA LYS A 160 9.56 -5.37 17.00
C LYS A 160 10.25 -4.08 17.46
N ASN A 161 11.14 -3.53 16.66
CA ASN A 161 11.82 -2.29 16.99
C ASN A 161 10.84 -1.12 16.93
N ASP A 162 10.80 -0.31 18.00
CA ASP A 162 9.92 0.86 18.11
C ASP A 162 10.15 1.90 17.02
N ASP A 163 11.36 1.96 16.45
CA ASP A 163 11.74 2.93 15.44
C ASP A 163 11.54 2.45 14.00
N ILE A 164 11.11 1.18 13.79
CA ILE A 164 11.04 0.59 12.44
C ILE A 164 10.17 1.39 11.47
N LEU A 165 8.99 1.82 11.90
CA LEU A 165 8.09 2.62 11.06
C LEU A 165 8.71 3.98 10.72
N GLY A 166 9.45 4.57 11.67
CA GLY A 166 10.19 5.81 11.45
C GLY A 166 11.30 5.64 10.41
N TRP A 167 12.09 4.58 10.48
CA TRP A 167 13.15 4.29 9.52
C TRP A 167 12.60 3.99 8.13
N LEU A 168 11.51 3.23 8.04
CA LEU A 168 10.83 2.96 6.77
C LEU A 168 10.30 4.25 6.13
N TYR A 169 9.69 5.12 6.94
CA TYR A 169 9.21 6.43 6.51
C TYR A 169 10.36 7.33 6.04
N GLU A 170 11.46 7.39 6.78
CA GLU A 170 12.64 8.16 6.40
C GLU A 170 13.27 7.64 5.11
N SER A 171 13.40 6.32 4.97
CA SER A 171 13.90 5.69 3.75
C SER A 171 13.05 6.04 2.53
N TYR A 172 11.73 5.97 2.65
CA TYR A 172 10.79 6.37 1.61
C TYR A 172 10.96 7.85 1.22
N ASN A 173 11.05 8.74 2.22
CA ASN A 173 11.24 10.16 1.99
C ASN A 173 12.63 10.51 1.44
N ASN A 174 13.66 9.77 1.81
CA ASN A 174 15.01 9.98 1.28
C ASN A 174 15.07 9.73 -0.23
N ALA A 175 14.37 8.72 -0.73
CA ALA A 175 14.23 8.50 -2.17
C ALA A 175 13.57 9.70 -2.87
N LYS A 176 12.50 10.26 -2.29
CA LYS A 176 11.84 11.47 -2.78
C LYS A 176 12.76 12.71 -2.72
N LYS A 177 13.48 12.88 -1.61
CA LYS A 177 14.45 13.97 -1.44
C LYS A 177 15.56 13.91 -2.48
N GLN A 178 16.03 12.72 -2.82
CA GLN A 178 17.03 12.54 -3.87
C GLN A 178 16.44 12.84 -5.25
N ALA A 179 15.29 12.30 -5.59
CA ALA A 179 14.61 12.60 -6.86
C ALA A 179 14.34 14.11 -7.02
N PHE A 180 13.95 14.80 -5.95
CA PHE A 180 13.78 16.24 -5.95
C PHE A 180 15.11 17.00 -6.16
N LYS A 181 16.21 16.54 -5.52
CA LYS A 181 17.55 17.16 -5.75
C LYS A 181 18.00 17.06 -7.20
N ASP A 182 17.65 15.96 -7.86
CA ASP A 182 18.04 15.66 -9.25
C ASP A 182 17.09 16.31 -10.27
N SER A 183 15.91 16.78 -9.83
CA SER A 183 14.93 17.47 -10.67
C SER A 183 15.39 18.89 -11.04
N LYS A 184 15.05 19.31 -12.27
CA LYS A 184 15.32 20.67 -12.77
C LYS A 184 14.22 21.66 -12.35
N ASP A 185 13.01 21.19 -12.12
CA ASP A 185 11.88 22.01 -11.69
C ASP A 185 11.68 21.89 -10.18
N LYS A 186 12.14 22.90 -9.44
CA LYS A 186 12.05 22.96 -7.96
C LYS A 186 11.10 24.06 -7.57
N THR A 187 9.96 23.69 -7.01
CA THR A 187 9.09 24.67 -6.36
C THR A 187 9.54 24.88 -4.91
N GLU A 188 9.34 26.09 -4.37
CA GLU A 188 9.74 26.43 -3.01
C GLU A 188 8.94 25.62 -1.96
N TYR A 189 7.69 25.29 -2.30
CA TYR A 189 6.80 24.45 -1.49
C TYR A 189 7.34 23.03 -1.33
N ASP A 190 7.75 22.39 -2.41
CA ASP A 190 8.32 21.03 -2.38
C ASP A 190 9.61 20.98 -1.56
N LYS A 191 10.41 22.05 -1.64
CA LYS A 191 11.65 22.16 -0.86
C LYS A 191 11.39 22.19 0.64
N VAL A 192 10.44 22.99 1.10
CA VAL A 192 10.10 23.10 2.53
C VAL A 192 9.46 21.80 3.02
N SER A 193 8.50 21.26 2.30
CA SER A 193 7.81 20.02 2.64
C SER A 193 8.76 18.84 2.80
N LEU A 194 9.67 18.64 1.84
CA LEU A 194 10.62 17.52 1.85
C LEU A 194 11.76 17.70 2.86
N GLN A 195 12.19 18.96 3.13
CA GLN A 195 13.26 19.22 4.09
C GLN A 195 12.81 19.18 5.55
N SER A 196 11.54 19.46 5.82
CA SER A 196 10.98 19.43 7.19
C SER A 196 10.60 18.04 7.67
N GLN A 197 10.50 17.04 6.78
CA GLN A 197 10.18 15.67 7.12
C GLN A 197 11.45 14.94 7.60
N VAL A 198 11.75 15.06 8.88
CA VAL A 198 12.87 14.36 9.54
C VAL A 198 12.30 13.50 10.66
N TYR A 199 12.58 12.20 10.61
CA TYR A 199 12.35 11.33 11.75
C TYR A 199 13.51 11.45 12.73
N THR A 200 13.21 11.70 14.00
CA THR A 200 14.21 11.73 15.07
C THR A 200 14.08 10.45 15.89
N PRO A 201 15.05 9.52 15.81
CA PRO A 201 15.03 8.30 16.62
C PRO A 201 15.00 8.63 18.12
N LYS A 202 14.38 7.75 18.91
CA LYS A 202 14.56 7.79 20.36
C LYS A 202 15.99 7.31 20.67
N TRP A 203 16.72 8.10 21.43
CA TRP A 203 18.04 7.76 21.96
C TRP A 203 17.89 7.00 23.29
#